data_f3b5b407217b0a6d1299280bf59c0cde
#
_entry.id   f3b5b407217b0a6d1299280bf59c0cde
#
_cell.length_a   1.000
_cell.length_b   1.000
_cell.length_c   1.000
_cell.angle_alpha   90.00
_cell.angle_beta   90.00
_cell.angle_gamma   90.00
#
_symmetry.space_group_name_H-M   'P 1'
#
loop_
_entity.id
_entity.type
_entity.pdbx_description
1 polymer ?
#
loop_
_entity_poly.entity_id
_entity_poly.type
_entity_poly.pdbx_seq_one_letter_code
_entity_poly.pdbx_strand_id
1 'polypeptide(L)'
;LIGGFSEGKTSIAAAWLEKLDESTMKISHQESSDEVVVYDVGNDIEIVDTPGLFGFKEKNINTDSNDVERYKDITKKYISEAHLVLYVMNPQNPIKESHKEDLNWLFRTLNLLPRTVFILSKFDLIANPEIEQLYKNKYSSKKEDVIKRLKDLINLNDSEIENLSIVAVSANPKGKGIEYWLNEYEKFIELSHIHSLHEATNQKIKSFGNKNLLVIETQKSIIQD
;
A
#
# COMPACT_ATOMS: atom_id res chain seq x y z
N LEU A 1 -1.38 4.76 3.00
CA LEU A 1 -1.47 3.31 2.75
C LEU A 1 -2.90 2.94 2.42
N ILE A 2 -3.14 2.30 1.30
CA ILE A 2 -4.45 1.82 0.87
C ILE A 2 -4.38 0.33 0.52
N GLY A 3 -5.52 -0.35 0.52
CA GLY A 3 -5.64 -1.77 0.19
C GLY A 3 -6.84 -2.40 0.86
N GLY A 4 -7.06 -3.69 0.64
CA GLY A 4 -8.15 -4.44 1.25
C GLY A 4 -7.98 -4.61 2.76
N PHE A 5 -9.04 -5.16 3.36
CA PHE A 5 -9.00 -5.54 4.76
C PHE A 5 -7.99 -6.68 4.97
N SER A 6 -7.24 -6.68 6.08
CA SER A 6 -6.21 -7.69 6.39
C SER A 6 -5.05 -7.84 5.41
N GLU A 7 -4.86 -6.89 4.50
CA GLU A 7 -3.75 -6.96 3.54
C GLU A 7 -2.39 -6.59 4.16
N GLY A 8 -2.35 -6.23 5.45
CA GLY A 8 -1.12 -5.95 6.18
C GLY A 8 -0.63 -4.52 6.08
N LYS A 9 -1.51 -3.54 5.85
CA LYS A 9 -1.18 -2.11 5.76
C LYS A 9 -0.41 -1.61 6.97
N THR A 10 -0.97 -1.77 8.17
CA THR A 10 -0.36 -1.34 9.42
C THR A 10 0.99 -2.02 9.66
N SER A 11 1.10 -3.32 9.35
CA SER A 11 2.38 -4.03 9.48
C SER A 11 3.44 -3.51 8.50
N ILE A 12 3.03 -3.13 7.27
CA ILE A 12 3.94 -2.49 6.29
C ILE A 12 4.39 -1.12 6.80
N ALA A 13 3.47 -0.30 7.35
CA ALA A 13 3.83 0.98 7.95
C ALA A 13 4.86 0.80 9.06
N ALA A 14 4.62 -0.15 9.97
CA ALA A 14 5.53 -0.47 11.06
C ALA A 14 6.92 -0.88 10.57
N ALA A 15 6.99 -1.82 9.63
CA ALA A 15 8.24 -2.31 9.08
C ALA A 15 9.01 -1.20 8.33
N TRP A 16 8.31 -0.31 7.63
CA TRP A 16 8.92 0.77 6.87
C TRP A 16 9.47 1.87 7.76
N LEU A 17 8.80 2.16 8.90
CA LEU A 17 9.23 3.20 9.83
C LEU A 17 10.48 2.85 10.63
N GLU A 18 10.87 1.57 10.71
CA GLU A 18 12.00 1.07 11.53
C GLU A 18 11.96 1.53 13.00
N LYS A 19 10.96 2.31 13.37
CA LYS A 19 10.72 2.87 14.70
C LYS A 19 9.34 2.45 15.16
N LEU A 20 9.25 1.25 15.73
CA LEU A 20 8.05 0.82 16.42
C LEU A 20 7.97 1.58 17.73
N ASP A 21 7.25 2.68 17.74
CA ASP A 21 6.70 3.16 18.99
C ASP A 21 5.49 2.28 19.30
N GLU A 22 5.72 1.25 20.12
CA GLU A 22 4.71 0.29 20.54
C GLU A 22 3.47 0.99 21.15
N SER A 23 3.65 2.21 21.68
CA SER A 23 2.58 2.98 22.31
C SER A 23 1.56 3.54 21.32
N THR A 24 1.96 3.76 20.07
CA THR A 24 1.13 4.38 19.03
C THR A 24 0.66 3.41 17.95
N MET A 25 1.35 2.28 17.78
CA MET A 25 1.03 1.29 16.75
C MET A 25 0.24 0.13 17.35
N LYS A 26 -1.08 0.19 17.26
CA LYS A 26 -1.94 -0.98 17.52
C LYS A 26 -1.75 -2.02 16.41
N ILE A 27 -0.60 -2.74 16.43
CA ILE A 27 -0.43 -3.97 15.67
C ILE A 27 -1.20 -5.06 16.42
N SER A 28 -2.48 -5.12 16.21
CA SER A 28 -3.31 -6.18 16.73
C SER A 28 -3.45 -7.23 15.63
N HIS A 29 -3.28 -8.51 16.00
CA HIS A 29 -3.69 -9.63 15.16
C HIS A 29 -5.20 -9.68 14.94
N GLN A 30 -5.95 -8.88 15.68
CA GLN A 30 -7.36 -8.58 15.52
C GLN A 30 -7.46 -7.19 14.89
N GLU A 31 -7.79 -7.19 13.68
CA GLU A 31 -8.09 -6.16 12.72
C GLU A 31 -9.07 -5.12 13.23
N SER A 32 -8.54 -4.08 13.77
CA SER A 32 -9.33 -2.92 14.19
C SER A 32 -8.69 -1.63 13.68
N SER A 33 -8.41 -1.56 12.40
CA SER A 33 -8.20 -0.26 11.78
C SER A 33 -9.55 0.25 11.24
N ASP A 34 -10.49 0.44 12.14
CA ASP A 34 -11.76 1.09 11.81
C ASP A 34 -11.60 2.63 11.74
N GLU A 35 -10.40 3.13 12.05
CA GLU A 35 -10.08 4.55 12.03
C GLU A 35 -8.85 4.82 11.15
N VAL A 36 -8.81 5.99 10.53
CA VAL A 36 -7.61 6.50 9.87
C VAL A 36 -6.57 6.81 10.96
N VAL A 37 -5.38 6.27 10.82
CA VAL A 37 -4.26 6.54 11.72
C VAL A 37 -3.18 7.30 10.96
N VAL A 38 -2.74 8.43 11.52
CA VAL A 38 -1.67 9.25 10.95
C VAL A 38 -0.42 9.08 11.81
N TYR A 39 0.68 8.71 11.18
CA TYR A 39 1.99 8.59 11.80
C TYR A 39 2.89 9.72 11.30
N ASP A 40 3.36 10.57 12.20
CA ASP A 40 4.42 11.54 11.90
C ASP A 40 5.77 10.83 11.97
N VAL A 41 6.48 10.83 10.86
CA VAL A 41 7.81 10.21 10.76
C VAL A 41 8.96 11.22 10.74
N GLY A 42 8.64 12.48 10.96
CA GLY A 42 9.59 13.60 10.89
C GLY A 42 9.88 14.04 9.45
N ASN A 43 10.66 15.13 9.32
CA ASN A 43 11.01 15.73 8.03
C ASN A 43 9.80 16.09 7.15
N ASP A 44 8.70 16.54 7.75
CA ASP A 44 7.45 16.90 7.08
C ASP A 44 6.80 15.71 6.32
N ILE A 45 7.05 14.48 6.77
CA ILE A 45 6.47 13.27 6.20
C ILE A 45 5.44 12.69 7.18
N GLU A 46 4.23 12.49 6.69
CA GLU A 46 3.16 11.79 7.39
C GLU A 46 2.79 10.51 6.64
N ILE A 47 2.62 9.42 7.37
CA ILE A 47 2.05 8.19 6.85
C ILE A 47 0.60 8.09 7.33
N VAL A 48 -0.32 8.04 6.39
CA VAL A 48 -1.74 7.84 6.67
C VAL A 48 -2.10 6.38 6.39
N ASP A 49 -2.40 5.63 7.44
CA ASP A 49 -2.95 4.27 7.34
C ASP A 49 -4.48 4.37 7.30
N THR A 50 -5.07 3.98 6.19
CA THR A 50 -6.51 4.09 5.99
C THR A 50 -7.22 2.77 6.30
N PRO A 51 -8.48 2.81 6.77
CA PRO A 51 -9.32 1.62 6.80
C PRO A 51 -9.35 0.93 5.43
N GLY A 52 -9.57 -0.38 5.41
CA GLY A 52 -9.60 -1.14 4.17
C GLY A 52 -10.61 -0.57 3.17
N LEU A 53 -10.12 0.07 2.10
CA LEU A 53 -10.94 0.75 1.09
C LEU A 53 -12.01 -0.15 0.47
N PHE A 54 -11.72 -1.46 0.38
CA PHE A 54 -12.57 -2.47 -0.26
C PHE A 54 -13.31 -3.36 0.74
N GLY A 55 -13.04 -3.26 2.04
CA GLY A 55 -13.55 -4.18 3.06
C GLY A 55 -15.01 -3.96 3.45
N PHE A 56 -15.55 -2.79 3.20
CA PHE A 56 -16.92 -2.47 3.59
C PHE A 56 -17.98 -3.19 2.76
N LYS A 57 -17.67 -3.58 1.52
CA LYS A 57 -18.59 -4.38 0.68
C LYS A 57 -18.56 -5.88 1.05
N GLU A 58 -17.50 -6.36 1.71
CA GLU A 58 -17.32 -7.78 2.05
C GLU A 58 -17.83 -8.15 3.45
N LYS A 59 -17.92 -7.17 4.36
CA LYS A 59 -18.53 -7.37 5.68
C LYS A 59 -20.03 -7.05 5.62
N ASN A 60 -20.86 -8.05 5.39
CA ASN A 60 -22.29 -8.04 5.70
C ASN A 60 -22.48 -8.03 7.24
N ILE A 61 -21.97 -7.07 7.95
CA ILE A 61 -22.14 -6.92 9.39
C ILE A 61 -22.90 -5.62 9.61
N ASN A 62 -23.95 -5.66 10.42
CA ASN A 62 -24.84 -4.65 10.94
C ASN A 62 -24.18 -3.31 11.33
N THR A 63 -23.44 -2.69 10.42
CA THR A 63 -22.95 -1.32 10.53
C THR A 63 -23.95 -0.41 9.85
N ASP A 64 -24.36 0.65 10.52
CA ASP A 64 -25.25 1.65 9.97
C ASP A 64 -24.68 2.18 8.64
N SER A 65 -25.55 2.31 7.63
CA SER A 65 -25.15 2.80 6.31
C SER A 65 -24.40 4.14 6.35
N ASN A 66 -24.69 4.97 7.33
CA ASN A 66 -24.07 6.27 7.57
C ASN A 66 -22.57 6.16 7.97
N ASP A 67 -22.19 5.15 8.73
CA ASP A 67 -20.79 4.95 9.14
C ASP A 67 -19.92 4.51 7.96
N VAL A 68 -20.46 3.66 7.09
CA VAL A 68 -19.75 3.21 5.87
C VAL A 68 -19.49 4.37 4.92
N GLU A 69 -20.45 5.26 4.71
CA GLU A 69 -20.27 6.44 3.87
C GLU A 69 -19.25 7.41 4.47
N ARG A 70 -19.31 7.65 5.78
CA ARG A 70 -18.36 8.52 6.49
C ARG A 70 -16.92 8.03 6.36
N TYR A 71 -16.67 6.73 6.52
CA TYR A 71 -15.32 6.16 6.35
C TYR A 71 -14.80 6.28 4.92
N LYS A 72 -15.67 6.11 3.92
CA LYS A 72 -15.31 6.33 2.53
C LYS A 72 -14.91 7.77 2.27
N ASP A 73 -15.66 8.73 2.80
CA ASP A 73 -15.40 10.16 2.57
C ASP A 73 -14.10 10.60 3.25
N ILE A 74 -13.83 10.15 4.47
CA ILE A 74 -12.56 10.40 5.15
C ILE A 74 -11.40 9.80 4.36
N THR A 75 -11.51 8.56 3.95
CA THR A 75 -10.48 7.88 3.15
C THR A 75 -10.26 8.59 1.81
N LYS A 76 -11.32 9.02 1.13
CA LYS A 76 -11.25 9.77 -0.13
C LYS A 76 -10.48 11.08 0.04
N LYS A 77 -10.73 11.83 1.13
CA LYS A 77 -10.01 13.07 1.42
C LYS A 77 -8.49 12.83 1.50
N TYR A 78 -8.05 11.92 2.34
CA TYR A 78 -6.62 11.64 2.49
C TYR A 78 -5.98 11.09 1.21
N ILE A 79 -6.68 10.26 0.46
CA ILE A 79 -6.17 9.70 -0.80
C ILE A 79 -5.99 10.79 -1.85
N SER A 80 -6.93 11.73 -1.99
CA SER A 80 -6.82 12.81 -2.97
C SER A 80 -5.64 13.75 -2.69
N GLU A 81 -5.31 13.95 -1.42
CA GLU A 81 -4.19 14.78 -0.96
C GLU A 81 -2.83 14.05 -0.94
N ALA A 82 -2.82 12.72 -1.12
CA ALA A 82 -1.62 11.93 -1.01
C ALA A 82 -0.59 12.25 -2.10
N HIS A 83 0.65 12.51 -1.72
CA HIS A 83 1.79 12.70 -2.63
C HIS A 83 2.31 11.36 -3.17
N LEU A 84 2.23 10.31 -2.37
CA LEU A 84 2.61 8.95 -2.70
C LEU A 84 1.53 8.00 -2.19
N VAL A 85 1.17 7.02 -2.99
CA VAL A 85 0.21 5.99 -2.64
C VAL A 85 0.92 4.65 -2.52
N LEU A 86 0.82 4.02 -1.37
CA LEU A 86 1.27 2.65 -1.14
C LEU A 86 0.04 1.73 -1.19
N TYR A 87 -0.12 1.03 -2.31
CA TYR A 87 -1.26 0.12 -2.52
C TYR A 87 -0.86 -1.30 -2.10
N VAL A 88 -1.36 -1.71 -0.93
CA VAL A 88 -1.03 -3.00 -0.30
C VAL A 88 -2.01 -4.08 -0.73
N MET A 89 -1.52 -5.23 -1.15
CA MET A 89 -2.33 -6.34 -1.64
C MET A 89 -1.75 -7.70 -1.23
N ASN A 90 -2.64 -8.69 -1.08
CA ASN A 90 -2.25 -10.07 -0.83
C ASN A 90 -1.76 -10.74 -2.12
N PRO A 91 -0.58 -11.35 -2.14
CA PRO A 91 -0.03 -11.97 -3.34
C PRO A 91 -0.80 -13.20 -3.84
N GLN A 92 -1.64 -13.81 -3.01
CA GLN A 92 -2.49 -14.93 -3.44
C GLN A 92 -3.60 -14.48 -4.39
N ASN A 93 -4.20 -13.30 -4.13
CA ASN A 93 -5.22 -12.69 -4.98
C ASN A 93 -5.07 -11.16 -4.98
N PRO A 94 -4.07 -10.63 -5.70
CA PRO A 94 -3.61 -9.25 -5.52
C PRO A 94 -4.63 -8.19 -5.97
N ILE A 95 -5.35 -8.44 -7.04
CA ILE A 95 -6.35 -7.52 -7.61
C ILE A 95 -7.64 -8.30 -7.85
N LYS A 96 -8.73 -7.88 -7.21
CA LYS A 96 -10.04 -8.54 -7.34
C LYS A 96 -10.91 -7.80 -8.36
N GLU A 97 -11.74 -8.53 -9.09
CA GLU A 97 -12.74 -7.95 -10.02
C GLU A 97 -13.70 -7.01 -9.30
N SER A 98 -14.08 -7.33 -8.07
CA SER A 98 -14.95 -6.50 -7.23
C SER A 98 -14.41 -5.10 -6.94
N HIS A 99 -13.11 -4.87 -7.13
CA HIS A 99 -12.45 -3.59 -6.90
C HIS A 99 -12.42 -2.69 -8.14
N LYS A 100 -12.99 -3.10 -9.27
CA LYS A 100 -12.91 -2.40 -10.55
C LYS A 100 -13.33 -0.93 -10.48
N GLU A 101 -14.46 -0.64 -9.84
CA GLU A 101 -14.97 0.73 -9.69
C GLU A 101 -14.00 1.61 -8.89
N ASP A 102 -13.52 1.10 -7.75
CA ASP A 102 -12.61 1.82 -6.88
C ASP A 102 -11.24 2.01 -7.53
N LEU A 103 -10.74 1.01 -8.27
CA LEU A 103 -9.50 1.13 -9.06
C LEU A 103 -9.61 2.18 -10.17
N ASN A 104 -10.74 2.23 -10.89
CA ASN A 104 -10.98 3.25 -11.89
C ASN A 104 -11.05 4.64 -11.25
N TRP A 105 -11.73 4.78 -10.12
CA TRP A 105 -11.77 6.04 -9.40
C TRP A 105 -10.36 6.48 -8.96
N LEU A 106 -9.57 5.60 -8.31
CA LEU A 106 -8.21 5.92 -7.87
C LEU A 106 -7.29 6.28 -9.03
N PHE A 107 -7.27 5.45 -10.08
CA PHE A 107 -6.21 5.50 -11.08
C PHE A 107 -6.61 6.24 -12.36
N ARG A 108 -7.92 6.40 -12.62
CA ARG A 108 -8.41 7.14 -13.80
C ARG A 108 -9.01 8.49 -13.41
N THR A 109 -9.87 8.55 -12.39
CA THR A 109 -10.47 9.81 -11.95
C THR A 109 -9.49 10.68 -11.17
N LEU A 110 -8.82 10.13 -10.15
CA LEU A 110 -7.84 10.87 -9.34
C LEU A 110 -6.42 10.86 -9.92
N ASN A 111 -6.17 10.14 -11.00
CA ASN A 111 -4.87 10.03 -11.66
C ASN A 111 -3.71 9.69 -10.71
N LEU A 112 -3.92 8.76 -9.77
CA LEU A 112 -2.93 8.38 -8.77
C LEU A 112 -1.91 7.35 -9.25
N LEU A 113 -2.16 6.68 -10.38
CA LEU A 113 -1.31 5.61 -10.90
C LEU A 113 0.17 5.98 -10.98
N PRO A 114 0.55 7.16 -11.51
CA PRO A 114 1.95 7.54 -11.60
C PRO A 114 2.66 7.61 -10.24
N ARG A 115 1.96 8.00 -9.17
CA ARG A 115 2.49 8.14 -7.81
C ARG A 115 2.18 6.94 -6.89
N THR A 116 1.84 5.79 -7.49
CA THR A 116 1.52 4.57 -6.74
C THR A 116 2.67 3.56 -6.79
N VAL A 117 2.99 3.00 -5.63
CA VAL A 117 3.79 1.78 -5.47
C VAL A 117 2.85 0.66 -5.06
N PHE A 118 2.78 -0.39 -5.86
CA PHE A 118 2.02 -1.60 -5.57
C PHE A 118 2.86 -2.55 -4.71
N ILE A 119 2.32 -3.00 -3.60
CA ILE A 119 3.04 -3.81 -2.62
C ILE A 119 2.35 -5.17 -2.49
N LEU A 120 3.04 -6.22 -2.92
CA LEU A 120 2.68 -7.61 -2.62
C LEU A 120 3.14 -7.93 -1.20
N SER A 121 2.24 -7.80 -0.22
CA SER A 121 2.52 -7.99 1.19
C SER A 121 2.53 -9.47 1.58
N LYS A 122 3.08 -9.82 2.76
CA LYS A 122 3.09 -11.21 3.26
C LYS A 122 3.65 -12.19 2.21
N PHE A 123 4.67 -11.76 1.46
CA PHE A 123 5.16 -12.53 0.31
C PHE A 123 5.86 -13.83 0.73
N ASP A 124 6.35 -13.91 1.95
CA ASP A 124 6.89 -15.11 2.59
C ASP A 124 5.87 -16.28 2.66
N LEU A 125 4.57 -15.99 2.62
CA LEU A 125 3.53 -17.04 2.59
C LEU A 125 3.48 -17.80 1.27
N ILE A 126 4.04 -17.26 0.19
CA ILE A 126 4.02 -17.90 -1.14
C ILE A 126 5.40 -18.19 -1.71
N ALA A 127 6.44 -17.61 -1.12
CA ALA A 127 7.84 -17.82 -1.52
C ALA A 127 8.75 -17.75 -0.28
N ASN A 128 9.55 -18.78 -0.04
CA ASN A 128 10.52 -18.72 1.04
C ASN A 128 11.60 -17.67 0.72
N PRO A 129 11.73 -16.60 1.54
CA PRO A 129 12.69 -15.52 1.28
C PRO A 129 14.15 -15.96 1.39
N GLU A 130 14.46 -17.08 2.07
CA GLU A 130 15.82 -17.65 2.16
C GLU A 130 16.26 -18.33 0.85
N ILE A 131 15.34 -18.60 -0.07
CA ILE A 131 15.63 -19.23 -1.37
C ILE A 131 15.47 -18.20 -2.47
N GLU A 132 16.53 -17.44 -2.72
CA GLU A 132 16.52 -16.29 -3.62
C GLU A 132 15.93 -16.59 -5.01
N GLN A 133 16.32 -17.71 -5.63
CA GLN A 133 15.81 -18.07 -6.96
C GLN A 133 14.29 -18.35 -6.94
N LEU A 134 13.80 -19.02 -5.92
CA LEU A 134 12.36 -19.29 -5.77
C LEU A 134 11.60 -17.98 -5.56
N TYR A 135 12.13 -17.10 -4.71
CA TYR A 135 11.55 -15.79 -4.45
C TYR A 135 11.45 -14.96 -5.72
N LYS A 136 12.55 -14.83 -6.49
CA LYS A 136 12.61 -14.12 -7.77
C LYS A 136 11.62 -14.66 -8.80
N ASN A 137 11.54 -15.98 -8.95
CA ASN A 137 10.62 -16.61 -9.91
C ASN A 137 9.15 -16.34 -9.52
N LYS A 138 8.82 -16.47 -8.22
CA LYS A 138 7.47 -16.17 -7.72
C LYS A 138 7.13 -14.70 -7.87
N TYR A 139 8.07 -13.81 -7.57
CA TYR A 139 7.90 -12.38 -7.74
C TYR A 139 7.61 -12.01 -9.20
N SER A 140 8.40 -12.50 -10.15
CA SER A 140 8.17 -12.24 -11.57
C SER A 140 6.79 -12.70 -12.03
N SER A 141 6.40 -13.93 -11.68
CA SER A 141 5.06 -14.45 -12.00
C SER A 141 3.92 -13.63 -11.39
N LYS A 142 4.08 -13.18 -10.14
CA LYS A 142 3.06 -12.37 -9.47
C LYS A 142 3.00 -10.93 -9.98
N LYS A 143 4.14 -10.36 -10.36
CA LYS A 143 4.21 -9.06 -11.03
C LYS A 143 3.44 -9.09 -12.34
N GLU A 144 3.63 -10.11 -13.16
CA GLU A 144 2.90 -10.31 -14.41
C GLU A 144 1.38 -10.46 -14.18
N ASP A 145 0.97 -11.23 -13.15
CA ASP A 145 -0.44 -11.38 -12.77
C ASP A 145 -1.07 -10.03 -12.39
N VAL A 146 -0.38 -9.20 -11.59
CA VAL A 146 -0.83 -7.84 -11.22
C VAL A 146 -0.98 -6.96 -12.46
N ILE A 147 0.04 -6.93 -13.34
CA ILE A 147 0.01 -6.13 -14.56
C ILE A 147 -1.17 -6.53 -15.45
N LYS A 148 -1.35 -7.84 -15.67
CA LYS A 148 -2.45 -8.37 -16.46
C LYS A 148 -3.80 -7.94 -15.91
N ARG A 149 -4.04 -8.12 -14.60
CA ARG A 149 -5.29 -7.74 -13.96
C ARG A 149 -5.56 -6.25 -14.01
N LEU A 150 -4.55 -5.42 -13.76
CA LEU A 150 -4.69 -3.96 -13.90
C LEU A 150 -4.99 -3.57 -15.35
N LYS A 151 -4.33 -4.19 -16.34
CA LYS A 151 -4.62 -3.97 -17.76
C LYS A 151 -6.07 -4.30 -18.09
N ASP A 152 -6.59 -5.42 -17.61
CA ASP A 152 -7.94 -5.87 -17.88
C ASP A 152 -9.00 -4.99 -17.18
N LEU A 153 -8.73 -4.51 -15.96
CA LEU A 153 -9.71 -3.78 -15.15
C LEU A 153 -9.76 -2.27 -15.42
N ILE A 154 -8.59 -1.66 -15.67
CA ILE A 154 -8.46 -0.21 -15.83
C ILE A 154 -7.81 0.21 -17.15
N ASN A 155 -7.67 -0.71 -18.11
CA ASN A 155 -7.17 -0.43 -19.47
C ASN A 155 -5.81 0.29 -19.48
N LEU A 156 -4.78 -0.31 -18.81
CA LEU A 156 -3.42 0.24 -18.84
C LEU A 156 -2.86 0.27 -20.27
N ASN A 157 -2.23 1.37 -20.63
CA ASN A 157 -1.41 1.45 -21.84
C ASN A 157 0.02 0.98 -21.59
N ASP A 158 0.80 0.79 -22.65
CA ASP A 158 2.15 0.23 -22.56
C ASP A 158 3.10 1.15 -21.77
N SER A 159 3.01 2.46 -21.93
CA SER A 159 3.81 3.42 -21.17
C SER A 159 3.49 3.39 -19.67
N GLU A 160 2.22 3.22 -19.30
CA GLU A 160 1.82 3.05 -17.90
C GLU A 160 2.39 1.75 -17.32
N ILE A 161 2.35 0.65 -18.09
CA ILE A 161 2.89 -0.64 -17.69
C ILE A 161 4.40 -0.56 -17.41
N GLU A 162 5.16 0.09 -18.29
CA GLU A 162 6.60 0.29 -18.13
C GLU A 162 6.94 1.10 -16.87
N ASN A 163 6.08 2.03 -16.48
CA ASN A 163 6.27 2.91 -15.33
C ASN A 163 5.63 2.37 -14.03
N LEU A 164 5.01 1.17 -14.03
CA LEU A 164 4.49 0.56 -12.82
C LEU A 164 5.61 0.23 -11.84
N SER A 165 5.42 0.63 -10.59
CA SER A 165 6.27 0.23 -9.49
C SER A 165 5.56 -0.86 -8.68
N ILE A 166 6.09 -2.07 -8.71
CA ILE A 166 5.54 -3.22 -7.98
C ILE A 166 6.68 -3.83 -7.18
N VAL A 167 6.46 -4.05 -5.88
CA VAL A 167 7.43 -4.68 -4.98
C VAL A 167 6.79 -5.81 -4.18
N ALA A 168 7.60 -6.75 -3.71
CA ALA A 168 7.15 -7.82 -2.84
C ALA A 168 7.89 -7.72 -1.50
N VAL A 169 7.16 -7.73 -0.40
CA VAL A 169 7.72 -7.54 0.94
C VAL A 169 7.00 -8.40 1.98
N SER A 170 7.69 -8.66 3.08
CA SER A 170 7.16 -9.39 4.23
C SER A 170 7.46 -8.61 5.50
N ALA A 171 6.47 -7.87 6.02
CA ALA A 171 6.65 -7.06 7.24
C ALA A 171 6.90 -7.90 8.50
N ASN A 172 6.57 -9.18 8.47
CA ASN A 172 6.80 -10.13 9.55
C ASN A 172 7.20 -11.51 8.99
N PRO A 173 8.41 -11.64 8.41
CA PRO A 173 8.84 -12.89 7.80
C PRO A 173 8.67 -14.08 8.75
N LYS A 174 8.09 -15.16 8.25
CA LYS A 174 7.83 -16.39 9.03
C LYS A 174 6.97 -16.21 10.29
N GLY A 175 6.26 -15.09 10.43
CA GLY A 175 5.36 -14.86 11.56
C GLY A 175 6.03 -14.76 12.94
N LYS A 176 7.31 -14.39 13.01
CA LYS A 176 8.09 -14.34 14.27
C LYS A 176 7.69 -13.21 15.22
N GLY A 177 6.98 -12.20 14.69
CA GLY A 177 6.62 -11.01 15.44
C GLY A 177 7.67 -9.90 15.36
N ILE A 178 7.21 -8.68 15.58
CA ILE A 178 8.04 -7.49 15.39
C ILE A 178 9.16 -7.41 16.43
N GLU A 179 8.87 -7.72 17.69
CA GLU A 179 9.89 -7.75 18.76
C GLU A 179 11.07 -8.68 18.44
N TYR A 180 10.78 -9.84 17.85
CA TYR A 180 11.82 -10.76 17.40
C TYR A 180 12.70 -10.10 16.33
N TRP A 181 12.10 -9.45 15.34
CA TRP A 181 12.81 -8.84 14.24
C TRP A 181 13.57 -7.57 14.61
N LEU A 182 13.15 -6.85 15.63
CA LEU A 182 13.95 -5.74 16.19
C LEU A 182 15.27 -6.20 16.78
N ASN A 183 15.30 -7.40 17.39
CA ASN A 183 16.52 -8.01 17.92
C ASN A 183 17.39 -8.65 16.82
N GLU A 184 16.80 -9.05 15.70
CA GLU A 184 17.44 -9.71 14.55
C GLU A 184 17.37 -8.83 13.30
N TYR A 185 17.70 -7.55 13.46
CA TYR A 185 17.44 -6.51 12.44
C TYR A 185 18.12 -6.78 11.09
N GLU A 186 19.39 -7.18 11.06
CA GLU A 186 20.08 -7.48 9.79
C GLU A 186 19.38 -8.59 9.02
N LYS A 187 18.97 -9.64 9.73
CA LYS A 187 18.23 -10.75 9.14
C LYS A 187 16.82 -10.34 8.72
N PHE A 188 16.21 -9.41 9.45
CA PHE A 188 14.93 -8.80 9.03
C PHE A 188 15.07 -8.11 7.69
N ILE A 189 16.07 -7.24 7.52
CA ILE A 189 16.30 -6.52 6.25
C ILE A 189 16.48 -7.50 5.10
N GLU A 190 17.25 -8.56 5.29
CA GLU A 190 17.47 -9.60 4.28
C GLU A 190 16.17 -10.31 3.89
N LEU A 191 15.38 -10.79 4.87
CA LEU A 191 14.23 -11.64 4.62
C LEU A 191 12.93 -10.88 4.35
N SER A 192 12.81 -9.64 4.81
CA SER A 192 11.61 -8.82 4.60
C SER A 192 11.54 -8.22 3.22
N HIS A 193 12.68 -8.04 2.54
CA HIS A 193 12.82 -7.26 1.32
C HIS A 193 12.29 -5.81 1.43
N ILE A 194 12.19 -5.26 2.65
CA ILE A 194 11.67 -3.91 2.89
C ILE A 194 12.51 -2.84 2.18
N HIS A 195 13.79 -3.12 1.96
CA HIS A 195 14.68 -2.25 1.20
C HIS A 195 14.17 -1.97 -0.22
N SER A 196 13.56 -2.96 -0.88
CA SER A 196 12.95 -2.76 -2.21
C SER A 196 11.78 -1.76 -2.18
N LEU A 197 11.05 -1.68 -1.06
CA LEU A 197 10.01 -0.66 -0.87
C LEU A 197 10.63 0.72 -0.68
N HIS A 198 11.71 0.84 0.11
CA HIS A 198 12.44 2.11 0.26
C HIS A 198 12.98 2.62 -1.08
N GLU A 199 13.58 1.75 -1.88
CA GLU A 199 14.06 2.12 -3.22
C GLU A 199 12.93 2.57 -4.15
N ALA A 200 11.83 1.81 -4.21
CA ALA A 200 10.69 2.11 -5.05
C ALA A 200 10.03 3.45 -4.68
N THR A 201 9.86 3.72 -3.39
CA THR A 201 9.30 4.97 -2.89
C THR A 201 10.23 6.15 -3.20
N ASN A 202 11.54 6.01 -2.96
CA ASN A 202 12.52 7.03 -3.28
C ASN A 202 12.57 7.35 -4.79
N GLN A 203 12.48 6.34 -5.65
CA GLN A 203 12.43 6.53 -7.10
C GLN A 203 11.18 7.30 -7.51
N LYS A 204 10.01 6.95 -6.95
CA LYS A 204 8.76 7.68 -7.19
C LYS A 204 8.87 9.14 -6.74
N ILE A 205 9.28 9.40 -5.51
CA ILE A 205 9.44 10.77 -4.98
C ILE A 205 10.39 11.59 -5.85
N LYS A 206 11.52 11.04 -6.26
CA LYS A 206 12.47 11.74 -7.13
C LYS A 206 11.90 12.04 -8.52
N SER A 207 11.13 11.12 -9.09
CA SER A 207 10.50 11.32 -10.40
C SER A 207 9.42 12.42 -10.38
N PHE A 208 8.80 12.66 -9.24
CA PHE A 208 7.77 13.68 -9.05
C PHE A 208 8.32 15.02 -8.53
N GLY A 209 9.42 15.00 -7.77
CA GLY A 209 9.93 16.17 -7.04
C GLY A 209 10.32 17.37 -7.91
N ASN A 210 10.54 17.19 -9.21
CA ASN A 210 10.91 18.29 -10.11
C ASN A 210 9.78 18.80 -11.03
N LYS A 211 8.62 18.11 -11.13
CA LYS A 211 7.56 18.53 -12.05
C LYS A 211 6.18 18.71 -11.42
N ASN A 212 5.89 18.12 -10.29
CA ASN A 212 4.53 17.97 -9.79
C ASN A 212 4.18 18.74 -8.51
N LEU A 213 5.14 19.29 -7.78
CA LEU A 213 4.80 20.24 -6.70
C LEU A 213 3.98 21.42 -7.26
N LEU A 214 4.37 21.95 -8.41
CA LEU A 214 3.64 23.01 -9.11
C LEU A 214 2.23 22.60 -9.58
N VAL A 215 2.06 21.38 -10.07
CA VAL A 215 0.75 20.90 -10.58
C VAL A 215 -0.18 20.55 -9.42
N ILE A 216 0.33 19.99 -8.34
CA ILE A 216 -0.46 19.65 -7.13
C ILE A 216 -0.92 20.92 -6.43
N GLU A 217 -0.07 21.94 -6.31
CA GLU A 217 -0.46 23.24 -5.75
C GLU A 217 -1.52 23.93 -6.61
N THR A 218 -1.40 23.85 -7.93
CA THR A 218 -2.39 24.43 -8.86
C THR A 218 -3.73 23.69 -8.80
N GLN A 219 -3.74 22.36 -8.66
CA GLN A 219 -4.97 21.58 -8.51
C GLN A 219 -5.64 21.78 -7.14
N LYS A 220 -4.86 21.96 -6.07
CA LYS A 220 -5.42 22.30 -4.74
C LYS A 220 -6.15 23.63 -4.74
N SER A 221 -5.64 24.65 -5.46
CA SER A 221 -6.31 25.96 -5.54
C SER A 221 -7.62 25.93 -6.32
N ILE A 222 -7.79 24.99 -7.29
CA ILE A 222 -9.00 24.88 -8.10
C ILE A 222 -10.13 24.12 -7.37
N ILE A 223 -9.79 23.27 -6.39
CA ILE A 223 -10.78 22.47 -5.64
C ILE A 223 -11.26 23.19 -4.36
N GLN A 224 -10.56 24.27 -3.95
CA GLN A 224 -10.94 25.08 -2.77
C GLN A 224 -11.81 26.29 -3.10
N ASP A 225 -12.01 26.61 -4.36
CA ASP A 225 -13.00 27.57 -4.88
C ASP A 225 -14.28 26.85 -5.35
#